data_19ce21367eaede8b413bf0e758cf7b59
#
_entry.id   19ce21367eaede8b413bf0e758cf7b59
#
_cell.length_a   1.000
_cell.length_b   1.000
_cell.length_c   1.000
_cell.angle_alpha   90.00
_cell.angle_beta   90.00
_cell.angle_gamma   90.00
#
_symmetry.space_group_name_H-M   'P 1'
#
loop_
_entity.id
_entity.type
_entity.pdbx_description
1 polymer ?
#
loop_
_entity_poly.entity_id
_entity_poly.type
_entity_poly.pdbx_seq_one_letter_code
_entity_poly.pdbx_strand_id
1 'polypeptide(L)'
;NSLFVADFIGETVLLPVERDGAGVSLQGRRLKLAMPTPAGSGRLQLVIRPELLQLGTQGDGEINTITGILRQTIFQGDSLLLMIDAGDGIEVSMRIAANRAGQSNIPEAGRTIALGLHYEDTVVLAEQAA
;
A
#
# COMPACT_ATOMS: atom_id res chain seq x y z
N ASN A 1 0.92 -20.76 12.91
CA ASN A 1 1.96 -21.72 12.77
C ASN A 1 2.75 -21.44 11.51
N SER A 2 3.84 -22.15 11.34
CA SER A 2 4.79 -21.84 10.29
C SER A 2 4.23 -22.01 8.88
N LEU A 3 3.27 -22.89 8.69
CA LEU A 3 2.69 -23.10 7.37
C LEU A 3 1.91 -21.88 6.91
N PHE A 4 1.18 -21.25 7.82
CA PHE A 4 0.49 -20.01 7.49
C PHE A 4 1.47 -18.93 7.09
N VAL A 5 2.54 -18.81 7.85
CA VAL A 5 3.53 -17.77 7.57
C VAL A 5 4.12 -17.96 6.18
N ALA A 6 4.36 -19.20 5.79
CA ALA A 6 4.96 -19.50 4.49
C ALA A 6 4.06 -19.10 3.33
N ASP A 7 2.75 -19.09 3.55
CA ASP A 7 1.80 -18.76 2.49
C ASP A 7 1.52 -17.26 2.39
N PHE A 8 1.95 -16.48 3.36
CA PHE A 8 1.71 -15.06 3.33
C PHE A 8 2.57 -14.40 2.28
N ILE A 9 1.94 -13.51 1.55
CA ILE A 9 2.56 -12.78 0.48
C ILE A 9 2.65 -11.35 0.90
N GLY A 10 3.85 -10.88 1.08
CA GLY A 10 4.06 -9.54 1.54
C GLY A 10 3.72 -9.40 3.01
N GLU A 11 4.53 -8.70 3.69
CA GLU A 11 4.32 -8.43 5.10
C GLU A 11 3.56 -7.13 5.27
N THR A 12 2.83 -7.01 6.36
CA THR A 12 2.21 -5.75 6.72
C THR A 12 3.30 -4.70 6.89
N VAL A 13 3.10 -3.55 6.28
CA VAL A 13 4.07 -2.47 6.27
C VAL A 13 3.45 -1.26 6.92
N LEU A 14 4.25 -0.52 7.67
CA LEU A 14 3.84 0.74 8.27
C LEU A 14 4.50 1.88 7.52
N LEU A 15 3.69 2.77 6.97
CA LEU A 15 4.18 3.88 6.17
C LEU A 15 3.88 5.19 6.89
N PRO A 16 4.89 6.02 7.16
CA PRO A 16 4.65 7.29 7.85
C PRO A 16 3.71 8.19 7.06
N VAL A 17 2.78 8.80 7.75
CA VAL A 17 1.85 9.77 7.15
C VAL A 17 1.84 11.00 8.04
N GLU A 18 1.30 12.09 7.51
CA GLU A 18 1.33 13.36 8.19
C GLU A 18 -0.05 13.79 8.65
N ARG A 19 -0.11 14.43 9.83
CA ARG A 19 -1.34 15.03 10.26
C ARG A 19 -1.62 16.26 9.41
N ASP A 20 -2.87 16.44 9.04
CA ASP A 20 -3.31 17.52 8.19
C ASP A 20 -4.60 18.06 8.78
N GLY A 21 -4.46 18.98 9.74
CA GLY A 21 -5.61 19.42 10.49
C GLY A 21 -6.21 18.28 11.28
N ALA A 22 -7.50 18.01 11.07
CA ALA A 22 -8.19 16.90 11.72
C ALA A 22 -8.02 15.60 10.95
N GLY A 23 -7.33 15.62 9.82
CA GLY A 23 -7.15 14.46 8.96
C GLY A 23 -5.70 14.06 8.80
N VAL A 24 -5.45 13.29 7.75
CA VAL A 24 -4.14 12.71 7.48
C VAL A 24 -3.85 12.84 5.99
N SER A 25 -2.59 13.10 5.65
CA SER A 25 -2.18 13.14 4.25
C SER A 25 -0.96 12.28 4.02
N LEU A 26 -0.84 11.82 2.79
CA LEU A 26 0.28 11.01 2.32
C LEU A 26 0.66 11.50 0.93
N GLN A 27 1.95 11.79 0.75
CA GLN A 27 2.47 12.21 -0.55
C GLN A 27 1.72 13.42 -1.12
N GLY A 28 1.33 14.33 -0.23
CA GLY A 28 0.63 15.54 -0.63
C GLY A 28 -0.86 15.37 -0.88
N ARG A 29 -1.40 14.19 -0.66
CA ARG A 29 -2.82 13.91 -0.86
C ARG A 29 -3.49 13.56 0.46
N ARG A 30 -4.67 14.12 0.68
CA ARG A 30 -5.42 13.81 1.88
C ARG A 30 -6.02 12.41 1.75
N LEU A 31 -5.85 11.62 2.80
CA LEU A 31 -6.41 10.28 2.83
C LEU A 31 -7.85 10.31 3.30
N LYS A 32 -8.67 9.45 2.71
CA LYS A 32 -10.05 9.25 3.14
C LYS A 32 -10.06 8.06 4.06
N LEU A 33 -10.63 8.25 5.25
CA LEU A 33 -10.60 7.25 6.31
C LEU A 33 -12.03 6.90 6.71
N ALA A 34 -12.29 5.62 6.95
CA ALA A 34 -13.56 5.19 7.52
C ALA A 34 -13.59 5.35 9.02
N MET A 35 -12.41 5.43 9.64
CA MET A 35 -12.29 5.56 11.09
C MET A 35 -11.67 6.90 11.43
N PRO A 36 -11.95 7.43 12.63
CA PRO A 36 -11.37 8.72 13.02
C PRO A 36 -9.85 8.66 13.08
N THR A 37 -9.23 9.80 12.78
CA THR A 37 -7.79 9.94 12.97
C THR A 37 -7.45 9.86 14.44
N PRO A 38 -6.41 9.10 14.83
CA PRO A 38 -5.99 9.05 16.24
C PRO A 38 -5.70 10.45 16.76
N ALA A 39 -6.18 10.72 17.97
CA ALA A 39 -5.99 12.00 18.61
C ALA A 39 -4.56 12.16 19.10
N GLY A 40 -4.17 13.40 19.36
CA GLY A 40 -2.86 13.73 19.90
C GLY A 40 -1.97 14.41 18.89
N SER A 41 -0.71 14.58 19.23
CA SER A 41 0.27 15.24 18.38
C SER A 41 1.38 14.31 17.92
N GLY A 42 1.26 13.01 18.21
CA GLY A 42 2.28 12.04 17.82
C GLY A 42 2.26 11.71 16.35
N ARG A 43 3.27 10.97 15.94
CA ARG A 43 3.38 10.54 14.56
C ARG A 43 2.31 9.51 14.24
N LEU A 44 1.91 9.51 12.97
CA LEU A 44 0.92 8.58 12.48
C LEU A 44 1.53 7.68 11.42
N GLN A 45 1.00 6.46 11.34
CA GLN A 45 1.45 5.48 10.36
C GLN A 45 0.25 4.84 9.68
N LEU A 46 0.34 4.73 8.38
CA LEU A 46 -0.65 4.01 7.59
C LEU A 46 -0.28 2.53 7.57
N VAL A 47 -1.24 1.69 7.91
CA VAL A 47 -1.05 0.24 7.87
C VAL A 47 -1.33 -0.23 6.45
N ILE A 48 -0.33 -0.83 5.82
CA ILE A 48 -0.47 -1.36 4.48
C ILE A 48 -0.41 -2.87 4.54
N ARG A 49 -1.51 -3.49 4.15
CA ARG A 49 -1.58 -4.94 3.95
C ARG A 49 -1.62 -5.17 2.46
N PRO A 50 -0.56 -5.74 1.89
CA PRO A 50 -0.46 -5.84 0.43
C PRO A 50 -1.62 -6.56 -0.25
N GLU A 51 -2.24 -7.51 0.45
CA GLU A 51 -3.38 -8.23 -0.12
C GLU A 51 -4.63 -7.35 -0.31
N LEU A 52 -4.65 -6.17 0.31
CA LEU A 52 -5.76 -5.22 0.18
C LEU A 52 -5.48 -4.14 -0.86
N LEU A 53 -4.28 -4.12 -1.42
CA LEU A 53 -3.92 -3.15 -2.44
C LEU A 53 -4.39 -3.61 -3.82
N GLN A 54 -4.66 -2.65 -4.68
CA GLN A 54 -4.95 -2.92 -6.08
C GLN A 54 -4.03 -2.08 -6.95
N LEU A 55 -3.87 -2.49 -8.20
CA LEU A 55 -3.17 -1.68 -9.18
C LEU A 55 -4.12 -0.60 -9.68
N GLY A 56 -3.65 0.64 -9.68
CA GLY A 56 -4.47 1.76 -10.09
C GLY A 56 -5.50 2.12 -9.03
N THR A 57 -6.31 3.12 -9.35
CA THR A 57 -7.24 3.71 -8.40
C THR A 57 -8.68 3.66 -8.89
N GLN A 58 -8.98 2.75 -9.81
CA GLN A 58 -10.32 2.60 -10.34
C GLN A 58 -11.09 1.56 -9.55
N GLY A 59 -12.36 1.82 -9.36
CA GLY A 59 -13.23 0.90 -8.62
C GLY A 59 -14.33 1.66 -7.92
N ASP A 60 -15.20 0.91 -7.26
CA ASP A 60 -16.32 1.49 -6.53
C ASP A 60 -15.84 2.12 -5.23
N GLY A 61 -16.49 3.22 -4.86
CA GLY A 61 -16.20 3.90 -3.61
C GLY A 61 -14.96 4.77 -3.71
N GLU A 62 -14.49 5.17 -2.56
CA GLU A 62 -13.36 6.07 -2.48
C GLU A 62 -12.08 5.30 -2.28
N ILE A 63 -11.14 5.51 -3.19
CA ILE A 63 -9.89 4.78 -3.19
C ILE A 63 -8.75 5.77 -3.02
N ASN A 64 -7.95 5.52 -1.99
CA ASN A 64 -6.76 6.32 -1.74
C ASN A 64 -5.64 5.88 -2.66
N THR A 65 -4.85 6.85 -3.11
CA THR A 65 -3.72 6.58 -4.00
C THR A 65 -2.43 6.56 -3.21
N ILE A 66 -1.66 5.50 -3.42
CA ILE A 66 -0.31 5.40 -2.87
C ILE A 66 0.61 5.23 -4.07
N THR A 67 1.55 6.15 -4.25
CA THR A 67 2.50 6.02 -5.35
C THR A 67 3.80 5.45 -4.85
N GLY A 68 4.44 4.66 -5.70
CA GLY A 68 5.74 4.11 -5.39
C GLY A 68 6.55 3.93 -6.66
N ILE A 69 7.73 3.38 -6.52
CA ILE A 69 8.60 3.06 -7.64
C ILE A 69 8.65 1.54 -7.74
N LEU A 70 8.31 1.01 -8.90
CA LEU A 70 8.41 -0.43 -9.13
C LEU A 70 9.89 -0.79 -9.25
N ARG A 71 10.39 -1.61 -8.32
CA ARG A 71 11.78 -2.01 -8.32
C ARG A 71 12.02 -3.26 -9.13
N GLN A 72 11.11 -4.21 -9.02
CA GLN A 72 11.31 -5.52 -9.63
C GLN A 72 9.97 -6.21 -9.80
N THR A 73 9.87 -6.99 -10.86
CA THR A 73 8.73 -7.88 -11.09
C THR A 73 9.27 -9.29 -11.16
N ILE A 74 8.76 -10.18 -10.33
CA ILE A 74 9.21 -11.57 -10.28
C ILE A 74 8.08 -12.46 -10.73
N PHE A 75 8.34 -13.25 -11.78
CA PHE A 75 7.37 -14.20 -12.29
C PHE A 75 7.39 -15.46 -11.44
N GLN A 76 6.23 -15.85 -10.95
CA GLN A 76 6.10 -16.99 -10.06
C GLN A 76 5.03 -17.97 -10.58
N GLY A 77 5.19 -18.43 -11.81
CA GLY A 77 4.24 -19.34 -12.39
C GLY A 77 2.97 -18.63 -12.83
N ASP A 78 1.91 -18.76 -12.05
CA ASP A 78 0.63 -18.14 -12.38
C ASP A 78 0.44 -16.76 -11.73
N SER A 79 1.47 -16.25 -11.09
CA SER A 79 1.38 -14.93 -10.47
C SER A 79 2.67 -14.13 -10.70
N LEU A 80 2.55 -12.84 -10.47
CA LEU A 80 3.68 -11.92 -10.51
C LEU A 80 3.81 -11.26 -9.15
N LEU A 81 5.03 -11.21 -8.63
CA LEU A 81 5.31 -10.51 -7.39
C LEU A 81 5.96 -9.17 -7.75
N LEU A 82 5.31 -8.10 -7.34
CA LEU A 82 5.80 -6.75 -7.57
C LEU A 82 6.50 -6.26 -6.31
N MET A 83 7.74 -5.83 -6.46
CA MET A 83 8.52 -5.25 -5.37
C MET A 83 8.53 -3.74 -5.58
N ILE A 84 7.90 -3.01 -4.67
CA ILE A 84 7.62 -1.59 -4.84
C ILE A 84 8.22 -0.79 -3.68
N ASP A 85 8.96 0.26 -4.01
CA ASP A 85 9.46 1.20 -3.01
C ASP A 85 8.38 2.26 -2.81
N ALA A 86 7.76 2.27 -1.64
CA ALA A 86 6.69 3.20 -1.33
C ALA A 86 7.20 4.51 -0.74
N GLY A 87 8.51 4.70 -0.70
CA GLY A 87 9.13 5.90 -0.17
C GLY A 87 10.03 5.58 1.02
N ASP A 88 11.11 6.33 1.16
CA ASP A 88 12.07 6.22 2.26
C ASP A 88 12.62 4.79 2.44
N GLY A 89 12.73 4.06 1.33
CA GLY A 89 13.24 2.69 1.39
C GLY A 89 12.24 1.67 1.92
N ILE A 90 11.00 2.06 2.12
CA ILE A 90 9.97 1.16 2.63
C ILE A 90 9.43 0.33 1.47
N GLU A 91 9.64 -0.96 1.54
CA GLU A 91 9.26 -1.86 0.45
C GLU A 91 7.89 -2.48 0.69
N VAL A 92 7.07 -2.47 -0.35
CA VAL A 92 5.79 -3.15 -0.36
C VAL A 92 5.85 -4.23 -1.44
N SER A 93 5.49 -5.45 -1.07
CA SER A 93 5.41 -6.56 -2.02
C SER A 93 3.95 -6.84 -2.31
N MET A 94 3.62 -6.98 -3.58
CA MET A 94 2.25 -7.17 -4.00
C MET A 94 2.18 -8.27 -5.06
N ARG A 95 1.28 -9.22 -4.88
CA ARG A 95 1.11 -10.30 -5.84
C ARG A 95 -0.13 -10.07 -6.70
N ILE A 96 0.03 -10.24 -7.99
CA ILE A 96 -1.09 -10.14 -8.92
C ILE A 96 -1.10 -11.37 -9.81
N ALA A 97 -2.23 -11.60 -10.47
CA ALA A 97 -2.35 -12.71 -11.41
C ALA A 97 -1.48 -12.46 -12.64
N ALA A 98 -0.77 -13.49 -13.08
CA ALA A 98 0.09 -13.41 -14.26
C ALA A 98 -0.73 -13.68 -15.52
N ASN A 99 -1.75 -12.86 -15.75
CA ASN A 99 -2.55 -12.94 -16.95
C ASN A 99 -2.42 -11.65 -17.74
N ARG A 100 -3.04 -11.64 -18.92
CA ARG A 100 -2.90 -10.49 -19.81
C ARG A 100 -3.37 -9.19 -19.15
N ALA A 101 -4.50 -9.25 -18.44
CA ALA A 101 -5.04 -8.06 -17.80
C ALA A 101 -4.12 -7.54 -16.70
N GLY A 102 -3.55 -8.44 -15.90
CA GLY A 102 -2.61 -8.05 -14.87
C GLY A 102 -1.33 -7.47 -15.44
N GLN A 103 -0.76 -8.16 -16.42
CA GLN A 103 0.52 -7.73 -17.01
C GLN A 103 0.41 -6.41 -17.75
N SER A 104 -0.73 -6.11 -18.36
CA SER A 104 -0.86 -4.91 -19.16
C SER A 104 -0.85 -3.63 -18.33
N ASN A 105 -1.06 -3.73 -17.02
CA ASN A 105 -1.09 -2.57 -16.13
C ASN A 105 0.20 -2.36 -15.36
N ILE A 106 1.23 -3.15 -15.67
CA ILE A 106 2.50 -3.08 -14.94
C ILE A 106 3.48 -2.21 -15.71
N PRO A 107 4.00 -1.14 -15.10
CA PRO A 107 5.05 -0.34 -15.73
C PRO A 107 6.38 -1.07 -15.71
N GLU A 108 7.34 -0.51 -16.42
CA GLU A 108 8.69 -1.03 -16.37
C GLU A 108 9.34 -0.74 -15.02
N ALA A 109 10.29 -1.58 -14.63
CA ALA A 109 11.06 -1.35 -13.42
C ALA A 109 11.72 0.03 -13.46
N GLY A 110 11.71 0.72 -12.33
CA GLY A 110 12.22 2.06 -12.21
C GLY A 110 11.19 3.14 -12.41
N ARG A 111 9.99 2.80 -12.85
CA ARG A 111 8.94 3.79 -13.09
C ARG A 111 7.98 3.85 -11.92
N THR A 112 7.25 4.96 -11.86
CA THR A 112 6.24 5.17 -10.84
C THR A 112 5.05 4.25 -11.09
N ILE A 113 4.54 3.70 -10.01
CA ILE A 113 3.33 2.86 -10.04
C ILE A 113 2.34 3.42 -9.04
N ALA A 114 1.06 3.43 -9.42
CA ALA A 114 -0.01 3.88 -8.54
C ALA A 114 -0.73 2.69 -7.96
N LEU A 115 -0.86 2.67 -6.65
CA LEU A 115 -1.57 1.62 -5.92
C LEU A 115 -2.80 2.22 -5.29
N GLY A 116 -3.88 1.45 -5.28
CA GLY A 116 -5.14 1.87 -4.68
C GLY A 116 -5.39 1.13 -3.39
N LEU A 117 -5.89 1.86 -2.40
CA LEU A 117 -6.33 1.30 -1.13
C LEU A 117 -7.69 1.87 -0.82
N HIS A 118 -8.69 1.01 -0.75
CA HIS A 118 -10.05 1.43 -0.49
C HIS A 118 -10.13 2.13 0.88
N TYR A 119 -10.96 3.17 0.98
CA TYR A 119 -11.00 3.94 2.22
C TYR A 119 -11.39 3.09 3.42
N GLU A 120 -12.22 2.06 3.22
CA GLU A 120 -12.62 1.17 4.30
C GLU A 120 -11.48 0.28 4.78
N ASP A 121 -10.45 0.10 3.95
CA ASP A 121 -9.26 -0.68 4.28
C ASP A 121 -8.11 0.21 4.73
N THR A 122 -8.35 1.51 4.83
CA THR A 122 -7.30 2.48 5.15
C THR A 122 -7.30 2.72 6.65
N VAL A 123 -6.29 2.18 7.32
CA VAL A 123 -6.16 2.24 8.77
C VAL A 123 -4.90 3.03 9.13
N VAL A 124 -5.09 4.04 9.98
CA VAL A 124 -3.98 4.86 10.45
C VAL A 124 -3.87 4.67 11.96
N LEU A 125 -2.67 4.40 12.42
CA LEU A 125 -2.37 4.18 13.82
C LEU A 125 -1.43 5.25 14.32
N ALA A 126 -1.54 5.57 15.61
CA ALA A 126 -0.58 6.43 16.26
C ALA A 126 0.69 5.61 16.52
N GLU A 127 1.84 6.21 16.22
CA GLU A 127 3.11 5.58 16.55
C GLU A 127 3.26 5.56 18.06
N GLN A 128 3.58 4.41 18.61
CA GLN A 128 3.75 4.30 20.04
C GLN A 128 5.11 4.81 20.44
N ALA A 129 5.15 5.57 21.52
CA ALA A 129 6.40 6.01 22.09
C ALA A 129 7.13 4.79 22.64
N ALA A 130 8.42 4.72 22.36
CA ALA A 130 9.25 3.61 22.84
C ALA A 130 9.43 3.68 24.36
#